data_9e1f71e8b62d2e565803d69f91ad9881
#
_entry.id   9e1f71e8b62d2e565803d69f91ad9881
#
_cell.length_a   1.000
_cell.length_b   1.000
_cell.length_c   1.000
_cell.angle_alpha   90.00
_cell.angle_beta   90.00
_cell.angle_gamma   90.00
#
_symmetry.space_group_name_H-M   'P 1'
#
loop_
_entity.id
_entity.type
_entity.pdbx_description
1 polymer ?
#
loop_
_entity_poly.entity_id
_entity_poly.type
_entity_poly.pdbx_seq_one_letter_code
_entity_poly.pdbx_strand_id
1 'polypeptide(L)'
;MKRNIIIVQLLFLLLTGCYKGEVKYVDFADLSMAENTTFRVTAQKTTNLQDLCNDPEWLNLFGVIDTTSTPQANVDGIRPAQRATSTSVAGVMQELLDFSKASAAVELSGVYKSVDINNDPIFLSGKVILPAQGPIKRYILVSHYTIASNKEAPSNIFSLEGLLVKLGYALIIPDYIGYGVTADKVHPYLVMEITARNVLDMYYAVVPFLEKAGCSPEHDDIYLMGYSQGGATTMAVQHEIEHHDQPIKIRRVFAGGGPYDIKYTYDQFVETNWASYPCAVPIMMQGMVVGNKLNLDMSTMMASNIYENLDEWVNSKFYTTNQINALIGTKVTSDLLTPTGMDRTSKEVSELYKAMTENSILTYSWTPKAPVFMFHSMDDDVVPFENAMRAKSKWKNANIQYSFGHYGNHQLGCVRFIYTVQTLLKNDEKEENGNFNF
;
A
#
# COMPACT_ATOMS: atom_id res chain seq x y z
N MET A 1 -38.87 2.60 6.46
CA MET A 1 -38.60 3.85 7.22
C MET A 1 -37.61 3.69 8.38
N LYS A 2 -37.62 2.62 9.16
CA LYS A 2 -36.67 2.45 10.32
C LYS A 2 -35.20 2.20 9.93
N ARG A 3 -34.92 1.67 8.74
CA ARG A 3 -33.54 1.37 8.27
C ARG A 3 -32.72 2.62 7.87
N ASN A 4 -33.38 3.64 7.33
CA ASN A 4 -32.72 4.88 6.95
C ASN A 4 -32.38 5.79 8.14
N ILE A 5 -33.06 5.60 9.27
CA ILE A 5 -32.83 6.37 10.49
C ILE A 5 -31.52 5.96 11.17
N ILE A 6 -31.13 4.67 11.09
CA ILE A 6 -29.90 4.18 11.71
C ILE A 6 -28.66 4.72 10.97
N ILE A 7 -28.71 4.80 9.62
CA ILE A 7 -27.60 5.37 8.84
C ILE A 7 -27.46 6.87 9.09
N VAL A 8 -28.58 7.59 9.16
CA VAL A 8 -28.58 9.04 9.46
C VAL A 8 -28.14 9.31 10.91
N GLN A 9 -28.46 8.45 11.86
CA GLN A 9 -28.00 8.60 13.25
C GLN A 9 -26.50 8.28 13.40
N LEU A 10 -25.94 7.30 12.67
CA LEU A 10 -24.50 7.03 12.64
C LEU A 10 -23.74 8.21 12.01
N LEU A 11 -24.27 8.81 10.98
CA LEU A 11 -23.67 9.99 10.33
C LEU A 11 -23.77 11.26 11.20
N PHE A 12 -24.87 11.45 11.95
CA PHE A 12 -25.02 12.58 12.87
C PHE A 12 -24.01 12.50 14.04
N LEU A 13 -23.59 11.28 14.42
CA LEU A 13 -22.57 11.05 15.44
C LEU A 13 -21.15 11.36 14.95
N LEU A 14 -20.88 11.28 13.64
CA LEU A 14 -19.62 11.72 13.04
C LEU A 14 -19.39 13.24 13.20
N LEU A 15 -20.46 14.03 13.25
CA LEU A 15 -20.40 15.48 13.32
C LEU A 15 -20.28 16.04 14.75
N THR A 16 -20.53 15.24 15.80
CA THR A 16 -20.61 15.73 17.19
C THR A 16 -19.37 15.44 18.06
N GLY A 17 -18.29 14.88 17.50
CA GLY A 17 -16.93 14.90 18.09
C GLY A 17 -16.71 14.22 19.45
N CYS A 18 -17.66 13.41 19.98
CA CYS A 18 -17.50 12.70 21.25
C CYS A 18 -18.25 11.37 21.25
N TYR A 19 -17.66 10.33 20.66
CA TYR A 19 -18.19 9.01 20.88
C TYR A 19 -17.10 7.99 21.25
N LYS A 20 -17.07 7.58 22.51
CA LYS A 20 -16.42 6.35 22.95
C LYS A 20 -17.42 5.21 22.69
N GLY A 21 -17.42 4.67 21.47
CA GLY A 21 -18.32 3.60 21.07
C GLY A 21 -17.59 2.29 20.93
N GLU A 22 -18.20 1.22 21.41
CA GLU A 22 -17.79 -0.14 21.11
C GLU A 22 -17.80 -0.39 19.60
N VAL A 23 -16.80 -1.12 19.10
CA VAL A 23 -16.75 -1.58 17.71
C VAL A 23 -17.95 -2.51 17.48
N LYS A 24 -18.90 -2.07 16.66
CA LYS A 24 -20.02 -2.92 16.22
C LYS A 24 -19.65 -3.59 14.92
N TYR A 25 -19.32 -4.86 14.99
CA TYR A 25 -19.17 -5.69 13.80
C TYR A 25 -20.55 -5.96 13.18
N VAL A 26 -20.64 -5.79 11.87
CA VAL A 26 -21.82 -6.19 11.09
C VAL A 26 -21.56 -7.58 10.53
N ASP A 27 -22.50 -8.52 10.74
CA ASP A 27 -22.39 -9.86 10.15
C ASP A 27 -22.42 -9.76 8.63
N PHE A 28 -21.39 -10.27 7.98
CA PHE A 28 -21.25 -10.25 6.51
C PHE A 28 -22.32 -11.09 5.81
N ALA A 29 -22.91 -12.09 6.49
CA ALA A 29 -23.98 -12.93 5.95
C ALA A 29 -25.24 -12.14 5.59
N ASP A 30 -25.49 -10.98 6.23
CA ASP A 30 -26.64 -10.10 5.98
C ASP A 30 -26.43 -9.12 4.82
N LEU A 31 -25.28 -9.18 4.14
CA LEU A 31 -24.94 -8.32 3.00
C LEU A 31 -25.63 -8.83 1.71
N SER A 32 -26.97 -8.68 1.63
CA SER A 32 -27.63 -8.89 0.33
C SER A 32 -27.04 -7.96 -0.72
N MET A 33 -26.75 -8.50 -1.92
CA MET A 33 -26.27 -7.79 -3.11
C MET A 33 -27.32 -6.81 -3.62
N ALA A 34 -27.69 -5.79 -2.86
CA ALA A 34 -28.58 -4.74 -3.33
C ALA A 34 -27.89 -3.95 -4.47
N GLU A 35 -28.57 -3.79 -5.60
CA GLU A 35 -28.05 -3.27 -6.87
C GLU A 35 -27.43 -1.86 -6.80
N ASN A 36 -27.62 -1.11 -5.72
CA ASN A 36 -27.22 0.30 -5.60
C ASN A 36 -26.35 0.60 -4.37
N THR A 37 -25.62 -0.37 -3.83
CA THR A 37 -24.74 -0.08 -2.71
C THR A 37 -23.40 0.44 -3.20
N THR A 38 -23.12 1.68 -2.86
CA THR A 38 -21.81 2.31 -2.94
C THR A 38 -20.86 1.66 -1.91
N PHE A 39 -20.34 2.39 -0.95
CA PHE A 39 -19.55 1.88 0.16
C PHE A 39 -20.43 1.52 1.35
N ARG A 40 -20.22 0.34 1.94
CA ARG A 40 -20.96 -0.13 3.11
C ARG A 40 -20.04 -0.29 4.29
N VAL A 41 -20.21 0.55 5.30
CA VAL A 41 -19.42 0.50 6.54
C VAL A 41 -19.73 -0.77 7.32
N THR A 42 -18.69 -1.53 7.66
CA THR A 42 -18.76 -2.76 8.48
C THR A 42 -18.24 -2.54 9.89
N ALA A 43 -17.30 -1.61 10.06
CA ALA A 43 -16.80 -1.20 11.36
C ALA A 43 -16.46 0.28 11.37
N GLN A 44 -16.60 0.92 12.54
CA GLN A 44 -16.18 2.29 12.77
C GLN A 44 -15.46 2.38 14.10
N LYS A 45 -14.36 3.12 14.12
CA LYS A 45 -13.63 3.41 15.36
C LYS A 45 -13.04 4.80 15.32
N THR A 46 -12.79 5.39 16.51
CA THR A 46 -11.99 6.61 16.62
C THR A 46 -10.65 6.26 17.25
N THR A 47 -9.59 6.64 16.59
CA THR A 47 -8.21 6.36 17.01
C THR A 47 -7.54 7.65 17.42
N ASN A 48 -7.00 7.69 18.64
CA ASN A 48 -6.10 8.73 19.07
C ASN A 48 -4.71 8.42 18.51
N LEU A 49 -4.19 9.29 17.67
CA LEU A 49 -2.91 9.06 16.98
C LEU A 49 -1.73 9.05 17.96
N GLN A 50 -1.82 9.77 19.09
CA GLN A 50 -0.78 9.75 20.12
C GLN A 50 -0.71 8.38 20.82
N ASP A 51 -1.84 7.75 21.09
CA ASP A 51 -1.87 6.42 21.71
C ASP A 51 -1.30 5.37 20.76
N LEU A 52 -1.61 5.48 19.46
CA LEU A 52 -1.09 4.60 18.42
C LEU A 52 0.44 4.64 18.35
N CYS A 53 1.03 5.83 18.49
CA CYS A 53 2.48 6.01 18.46
C CYS A 53 3.22 5.45 19.68
N ASN A 54 2.48 5.14 20.74
CA ASN A 54 3.01 4.49 21.94
C ASN A 54 2.71 2.99 21.98
N ASP A 55 2.04 2.44 20.94
CA ASP A 55 1.72 1.03 20.83
C ASP A 55 2.90 0.24 20.24
N PRO A 56 3.61 -0.59 21.04
CA PRO A 56 4.75 -1.37 20.55
C PRO A 56 4.37 -2.38 19.46
N GLU A 57 3.15 -2.94 19.50
CA GLU A 57 2.69 -3.90 18.51
C GLU A 57 2.52 -3.20 17.15
N TRP A 58 1.90 -2.03 17.13
CA TRP A 58 1.76 -1.21 15.94
C TRP A 58 3.12 -0.77 15.38
N LEU A 59 4.02 -0.28 16.23
CA LEU A 59 5.37 0.15 15.82
C LEU A 59 6.20 -1.02 15.26
N ASN A 60 6.05 -2.22 15.82
CA ASN A 60 6.78 -3.41 15.36
C ASN A 60 6.31 -3.88 13.97
N LEU A 61 5.04 -3.74 13.64
CA LEU A 61 4.51 -4.08 12.31
C LEU A 61 5.22 -3.30 11.19
N PHE A 62 5.64 -2.07 11.47
CA PHE A 62 6.34 -1.22 10.50
C PHE A 62 7.87 -1.24 10.65
N GLY A 63 8.42 -2.19 11.43
CA GLY A 63 9.86 -2.33 11.63
C GLY A 63 10.52 -1.15 12.38
N VAL A 64 9.73 -0.39 13.14
CA VAL A 64 10.21 0.77 13.89
C VAL A 64 10.96 0.34 15.16
N ILE A 65 10.56 -0.80 15.75
CA ILE A 65 11.21 -1.40 16.91
C ILE A 65 11.71 -2.79 16.48
N ASP A 66 13.01 -3.00 16.48
CA ASP A 66 13.60 -4.34 16.33
C ASP A 66 13.52 -5.07 17.69
N THR A 67 12.44 -5.83 17.88
CA THR A 67 12.28 -6.68 19.07
C THR A 67 13.01 -7.99 18.98
N THR A 68 13.68 -8.28 17.85
CA THR A 68 14.42 -9.53 17.63
C THR A 68 15.89 -9.44 18.08
N SER A 69 16.39 -8.25 18.41
CA SER A 69 17.71 -8.10 19.01
C SER A 69 17.65 -8.56 20.47
N THR A 70 18.06 -9.81 20.73
CA THR A 70 18.46 -10.25 22.08
C THR A 70 19.43 -9.23 22.67
N PRO A 71 19.25 -8.82 23.94
CA PRO A 71 20.21 -7.92 24.57
C PRO A 71 21.58 -8.62 24.60
N GLN A 72 22.49 -8.22 23.73
CA GLN A 72 23.90 -8.54 23.93
C GLN A 72 24.34 -7.81 25.19
N ALA A 73 24.78 -8.62 26.14
CA ALA A 73 25.28 -8.19 27.43
C ALA A 73 26.36 -7.09 27.28
N ASN A 74 26.17 -6.08 28.11
CA ASN A 74 27.05 -4.98 28.42
C ASN A 74 28.54 -5.21 28.14
N VAL A 75 29.14 -4.31 27.36
CA VAL A 75 30.51 -3.87 27.57
C VAL A 75 30.54 -2.35 27.57
N ASP A 76 30.86 -1.84 28.72
CA ASP A 76 31.24 -0.48 29.13
C ASP A 76 31.24 0.67 28.13
N GLY A 77 30.49 1.73 28.47
CA GLY A 77 30.66 3.05 27.92
C GLY A 77 29.36 3.75 27.50
N ILE A 78 28.46 3.99 28.46
CA ILE A 78 27.26 4.81 28.24
C ILE A 78 27.71 6.26 27.95
N ARG A 79 27.59 6.66 26.69
CA ARG A 79 27.47 8.09 26.35
C ARG A 79 25.99 8.46 26.36
N PRO A 80 25.63 9.68 26.85
CA PRO A 80 24.25 10.12 26.88
C PRO A 80 23.67 10.13 25.44
N ALA A 81 22.41 9.72 25.33
CA ALA A 81 21.68 9.63 24.08
C ALA A 81 21.89 10.91 23.24
N GLN A 82 22.64 10.80 22.16
CA GLN A 82 22.66 11.83 21.14
C GLN A 82 21.24 11.94 20.60
N ARG A 83 20.70 13.17 20.61
CA ARG A 83 19.45 13.49 19.91
C ARG A 83 19.51 12.86 18.53
N ALA A 84 18.57 11.94 18.26
CA ALA A 84 18.47 11.30 16.96
C ALA A 84 18.41 12.40 15.89
N THR A 85 19.38 12.41 14.99
CA THR A 85 19.38 13.38 13.89
C THR A 85 18.27 12.99 12.93
N SER A 86 17.66 13.95 12.22
CA SER A 86 16.61 13.71 11.21
C SER A 86 17.01 12.74 10.08
N THR A 87 18.26 12.30 10.07
CA THR A 87 18.82 11.29 9.14
C THR A 87 18.67 9.86 9.64
N SER A 88 18.37 9.62 10.90
CA SER A 88 18.12 8.27 11.45
C SER A 88 16.64 7.86 11.30
N VAL A 89 16.36 6.55 11.25
CA VAL A 89 14.97 6.01 11.26
C VAL A 89 14.17 6.59 12.41
N ALA A 90 14.75 6.55 13.62
CA ALA A 90 14.11 7.06 14.82
C ALA A 90 13.83 8.57 14.73
N GLY A 91 14.71 9.35 14.11
CA GLY A 91 14.50 10.78 13.91
C GLY A 91 13.38 11.08 12.92
N VAL A 92 13.34 10.36 11.78
CA VAL A 92 12.27 10.51 10.79
C VAL A 92 10.92 10.05 11.37
N MET A 93 10.91 8.94 12.11
CA MET A 93 9.70 8.48 12.80
C MET A 93 9.24 9.47 13.86
N GLN A 94 10.14 10.03 14.65
CA GLN A 94 9.80 11.03 15.64
C GLN A 94 9.15 12.28 15.01
N GLU A 95 9.59 12.70 13.85
CA GLU A 95 8.98 13.81 13.12
C GLU A 95 7.64 13.41 12.48
N LEU A 96 7.51 12.18 11.96
CA LEU A 96 6.22 11.65 11.51
C LEU A 96 5.22 11.54 12.66
N LEU A 97 5.69 11.20 13.84
CA LEU A 97 4.91 11.02 15.06
C LEU A 97 4.81 12.30 15.91
N ASP A 98 5.34 13.43 15.45
CA ASP A 98 5.14 14.71 16.13
C ASP A 98 3.69 15.21 15.93
N PHE A 99 2.88 14.95 16.95
CA PHE A 99 1.50 15.42 17.08
C PHE A 99 1.44 16.59 18.05
N SER A 100 2.05 17.70 17.67
CA SER A 100 1.97 18.95 18.44
C SER A 100 0.53 19.48 18.61
N LYS A 101 -0.41 18.93 17.85
CA LYS A 101 -1.86 19.14 17.99
C LYS A 101 -2.51 17.78 18.14
N ALA A 102 -3.17 17.54 19.27
CA ALA A 102 -3.92 16.33 19.51
C ALA A 102 -4.79 16.01 18.30
N SER A 103 -4.48 14.93 17.61
CA SER A 103 -5.18 14.53 16.40
C SER A 103 -5.80 13.17 16.65
N ALA A 104 -7.10 13.10 16.46
CA ALA A 104 -7.82 11.84 16.38
C ALA A 104 -8.25 11.61 14.93
N ALA A 105 -8.35 10.35 14.56
CA ALA A 105 -8.86 9.90 13.28
C ALA A 105 -10.15 9.10 13.46
N VAL A 106 -11.08 9.24 12.53
CA VAL A 106 -12.22 8.35 12.40
C VAL A 106 -11.90 7.34 11.31
N GLU A 107 -11.90 6.06 11.67
CA GLU A 107 -11.70 4.94 10.77
C GLU A 107 -13.04 4.32 10.40
N LEU A 108 -13.29 4.16 9.11
CA LEU A 108 -14.45 3.46 8.56
C LEU A 108 -13.94 2.27 7.74
N SER A 109 -13.96 1.07 8.29
CA SER A 109 -13.77 -0.14 7.49
C SER A 109 -15.08 -0.49 6.80
N GLY A 110 -15.00 -0.96 5.56
CA GLY A 110 -16.22 -1.27 4.82
C GLY A 110 -15.96 -2.09 3.57
N VAL A 111 -17.04 -2.43 2.88
CA VAL A 111 -17.02 -3.21 1.66
C VAL A 111 -17.61 -2.42 0.49
N TYR A 112 -17.14 -2.75 -0.72
CA TYR A 112 -17.56 -2.15 -1.96
C TYR A 112 -17.62 -3.22 -3.07
N LYS A 113 -18.38 -2.94 -4.13
CA LYS A 113 -18.44 -3.81 -5.31
C LYS A 113 -17.24 -3.55 -6.22
N SER A 114 -16.68 -4.62 -6.76
CA SER A 114 -15.64 -4.59 -7.78
C SER A 114 -15.77 -5.83 -8.67
N VAL A 115 -14.70 -6.18 -9.38
CA VAL A 115 -14.61 -7.40 -10.18
C VAL A 115 -13.35 -8.18 -9.82
N ASP A 116 -13.38 -9.48 -10.02
CA ASP A 116 -12.23 -10.36 -9.88
C ASP A 116 -11.41 -10.45 -11.18
N ILE A 117 -10.40 -11.33 -11.21
CA ILE A 117 -9.54 -11.58 -12.37
C ILE A 117 -10.29 -12.17 -13.59
N ASN A 118 -11.53 -12.60 -13.42
CA ASN A 118 -12.41 -13.10 -14.49
C ASN A 118 -13.41 -12.04 -14.96
N ASN A 119 -13.36 -10.83 -14.38
CA ASN A 119 -14.40 -9.80 -14.48
C ASN A 119 -15.73 -10.23 -13.84
N ASP A 120 -15.73 -11.24 -12.97
CA ASP A 120 -16.91 -11.60 -12.22
C ASP A 120 -17.10 -10.65 -11.03
N PRO A 121 -18.37 -10.28 -10.72
CA PRO A 121 -18.66 -9.39 -9.58
C PRO A 121 -18.15 -9.97 -8.25
N ILE A 122 -17.47 -9.14 -7.47
CA ILE A 122 -16.93 -9.49 -6.15
C ILE A 122 -17.13 -8.32 -5.18
N PHE A 123 -17.25 -8.63 -3.88
CA PHE A 123 -17.07 -7.62 -2.85
C PHE A 123 -15.62 -7.60 -2.39
N LEU A 124 -15.06 -6.41 -2.32
CA LEU A 124 -13.76 -6.13 -1.71
C LEU A 124 -13.95 -5.25 -0.49
N SER A 125 -12.94 -5.20 0.34
CA SER A 125 -12.93 -4.35 1.54
C SER A 125 -11.81 -3.31 1.49
N GLY A 126 -11.87 -2.39 2.43
CA GLY A 126 -10.86 -1.38 2.62
C GLY A 126 -11.23 -0.45 3.77
N LYS A 127 -10.43 0.58 3.95
CA LYS A 127 -10.59 1.56 5.02
C LYS A 127 -10.64 2.98 4.48
N VAL A 128 -11.50 3.78 5.07
CA VAL A 128 -11.49 5.24 4.96
C VAL A 128 -11.02 5.82 6.29
N ILE A 129 -10.05 6.72 6.26
CA ILE A 129 -9.55 7.41 7.45
C ILE A 129 -9.85 8.89 7.29
N LEU A 130 -10.63 9.44 8.19
CA LEU A 130 -11.07 10.84 8.18
C LEU A 130 -10.46 11.61 9.36
N PRO A 131 -10.14 12.90 9.20
CA PRO A 131 -9.83 13.75 10.34
C PRO A 131 -11.04 13.81 11.28
N ALA A 132 -10.82 13.62 12.59
CA ALA A 132 -11.93 13.66 13.56
C ALA A 132 -12.47 15.08 13.78
N GLN A 133 -11.71 16.10 13.37
CA GLN A 133 -12.09 17.51 13.49
C GLN A 133 -11.60 18.32 12.30
N GLY A 134 -12.33 19.38 11.97
CA GLY A 134 -12.03 20.28 10.86
C GLY A 134 -12.51 19.77 9.50
N PRO A 135 -12.34 20.58 8.47
CA PRO A 135 -12.71 20.22 7.12
C PRO A 135 -11.77 19.16 6.53
N ILE A 136 -12.27 18.41 5.55
CA ILE A 136 -11.45 17.56 4.69
C ILE A 136 -10.87 18.44 3.57
N LYS A 137 -9.55 18.54 3.46
CA LYS A 137 -8.91 19.34 2.42
C LYS A 137 -9.05 18.68 1.06
N ARG A 138 -8.59 17.43 0.96
CA ARG A 138 -8.65 16.57 -0.25
C ARG A 138 -8.69 15.11 0.15
N TYR A 139 -9.02 14.27 -0.83
CA TYR A 139 -8.81 12.83 -0.71
C TYR A 139 -7.39 12.46 -1.13
N ILE A 140 -6.82 11.48 -0.43
CA ILE A 140 -5.63 10.73 -0.85
C ILE A 140 -6.07 9.29 -1.12
N LEU A 141 -6.00 8.87 -2.38
CA LEU A 141 -6.24 7.48 -2.76
C LEU A 141 -4.91 6.73 -2.63
N VAL A 142 -4.87 5.78 -1.69
CA VAL A 142 -3.65 5.08 -1.30
C VAL A 142 -3.63 3.67 -1.86
N SER A 143 -2.55 3.33 -2.54
CA SER A 143 -2.20 1.96 -2.90
C SER A 143 -1.19 1.45 -1.89
N HIS A 144 -1.57 0.45 -1.06
CA HIS A 144 -0.71 -0.02 0.01
C HIS A 144 0.47 -0.87 -0.50
N TYR A 145 1.54 -0.94 0.28
CA TYR A 145 2.72 -1.78 0.00
C TYR A 145 2.40 -3.27 0.23
N THR A 146 3.39 -4.14 -0.04
CA THR A 146 3.24 -5.59 0.10
C THR A 146 2.95 -5.98 1.55
N ILE A 147 1.85 -6.69 1.74
CA ILE A 147 1.47 -7.37 2.97
C ILE A 147 1.29 -8.87 2.67
N ALA A 148 1.31 -9.71 3.67
CA ALA A 148 1.03 -11.14 3.52
C ALA A 148 -0.02 -11.63 4.52
N SER A 149 -0.09 -11.03 5.70
CA SER A 149 -1.09 -11.35 6.72
C SER A 149 -2.36 -10.56 6.53
N ASN A 150 -3.51 -11.20 6.73
CA ASN A 150 -4.79 -10.48 6.77
C ASN A 150 -4.91 -9.50 7.94
N LYS A 151 -4.08 -9.66 8.98
CA LYS A 151 -3.99 -8.67 10.07
C LYS A 151 -3.41 -7.33 9.63
N GLU A 152 -2.59 -7.34 8.56
CA GLU A 152 -1.97 -6.15 8.00
C GLU A 152 -2.88 -5.44 6.97
N ALA A 153 -4.02 -6.05 6.60
CA ALA A 153 -4.95 -5.44 5.65
C ALA A 153 -5.45 -4.08 6.17
N PRO A 154 -5.52 -3.05 5.33
CA PRO A 154 -5.98 -1.71 5.72
C PRO A 154 -7.31 -1.72 6.49
N SER A 155 -8.28 -2.58 6.13
CA SER A 155 -9.54 -2.71 6.87
C SER A 155 -9.36 -3.18 8.32
N ASN A 156 -8.26 -3.85 8.65
CA ASN A 156 -8.00 -4.44 9.96
C ASN A 156 -7.04 -3.61 10.82
N ILE A 157 -6.13 -2.84 10.22
CA ILE A 157 -5.12 -2.07 10.94
C ILE A 157 -5.16 -0.58 10.56
N PHE A 158 -4.67 0.28 11.44
CA PHE A 158 -4.35 1.66 11.07
C PHE A 158 -3.01 1.65 10.30
N SER A 159 -3.06 1.93 8.99
CA SER A 159 -1.86 1.93 8.15
C SER A 159 -0.94 3.10 8.46
N LEU A 160 0.34 2.97 8.11
CA LEU A 160 1.33 4.03 8.33
C LEU A 160 0.98 5.31 7.54
N GLU A 161 0.46 5.17 6.33
CA GLU A 161 -0.02 6.28 5.50
C GLU A 161 -1.16 7.05 6.16
N GLY A 162 -1.97 6.35 6.99
CA GLY A 162 -3.06 6.93 7.78
C GLY A 162 -2.64 8.10 8.64
N LEU A 163 -1.36 8.20 9.00
CA LEU A 163 -0.82 9.34 9.75
C LEU A 163 -0.96 10.69 9.02
N LEU A 164 -1.13 10.69 7.70
CA LEU A 164 -1.36 11.91 6.92
C LEU A 164 -2.71 12.57 7.23
N VAL A 165 -3.64 11.85 7.86
CA VAL A 165 -4.94 12.39 8.32
C VAL A 165 -4.77 13.59 9.24
N LYS A 166 -3.68 13.65 10.02
CA LYS A 166 -3.34 14.78 10.91
C LYS A 166 -3.18 16.12 10.17
N LEU A 167 -2.97 16.07 8.86
CA LEU A 167 -2.87 17.25 8.01
C LEU A 167 -4.23 17.70 7.45
N GLY A 168 -5.32 17.02 7.79
CA GLY A 168 -6.66 17.32 7.28
C GLY A 168 -7.04 16.61 5.98
N TYR A 169 -6.28 15.62 5.55
CA TYR A 169 -6.62 14.79 4.40
C TYR A 169 -7.48 13.60 4.81
N ALA A 170 -8.39 13.18 3.95
CA ALA A 170 -9.08 11.90 4.08
C ALA A 170 -8.38 10.86 3.19
N LEU A 171 -8.12 9.68 3.74
CA LEU A 171 -7.46 8.60 3.02
C LEU A 171 -8.46 7.51 2.65
N ILE A 172 -8.35 7.00 1.42
CA ILE A 172 -9.13 5.89 0.88
C ILE A 172 -8.13 4.77 0.57
N ILE A 173 -8.21 3.64 1.26
CA ILE A 173 -7.19 2.59 1.25
C ILE A 173 -7.86 1.23 1.03
N PRO A 174 -7.90 0.68 -0.20
CA PRO A 174 -8.42 -0.67 -0.48
C PRO A 174 -7.50 -1.76 0.07
N ASP A 175 -8.07 -2.93 0.37
CA ASP A 175 -7.32 -4.11 0.83
C ASP A 175 -6.71 -4.92 -0.32
N TYR A 176 -7.17 -4.76 -1.55
CA TYR A 176 -6.96 -5.60 -2.73
C TYR A 176 -7.61 -7.00 -2.64
N ILE A 177 -7.72 -7.70 -3.76
CA ILE A 177 -8.10 -9.12 -3.80
C ILE A 177 -7.08 -9.95 -3.01
N GLY A 178 -7.55 -10.89 -2.21
CA GLY A 178 -6.72 -11.76 -1.38
C GLY A 178 -6.53 -11.27 0.04
N TYR A 179 -7.14 -10.13 0.41
CA TYR A 179 -7.12 -9.59 1.76
C TYR A 179 -8.50 -9.09 2.20
N GLY A 180 -8.64 -8.77 3.49
CA GLY A 180 -9.91 -8.36 4.07
C GLY A 180 -10.99 -9.43 3.90
N VAL A 181 -12.09 -9.07 3.25
CA VAL A 181 -13.23 -10.00 3.01
C VAL A 181 -12.95 -11.06 1.95
N THR A 182 -11.82 -10.97 1.25
CA THR A 182 -11.38 -11.96 0.24
C THR A 182 -10.09 -12.66 0.62
N ALA A 183 -9.79 -12.77 1.92
CA ALA A 183 -8.58 -13.41 2.43
C ALA A 183 -8.45 -14.90 2.06
N ASP A 184 -9.56 -15.52 1.66
CA ASP A 184 -9.63 -16.89 1.14
C ASP A 184 -9.13 -17.01 -0.31
N LYS A 185 -8.85 -15.90 -0.99
CA LYS A 185 -8.39 -15.88 -2.38
C LYS A 185 -6.89 -15.62 -2.46
N VAL A 186 -6.28 -16.11 -3.53
CA VAL A 186 -4.90 -15.73 -3.87
C VAL A 186 -4.88 -14.27 -4.31
N HIS A 187 -3.90 -13.50 -3.78
CA HIS A 187 -3.67 -12.14 -4.22
C HIS A 187 -3.03 -12.13 -5.61
N PRO A 188 -3.62 -11.47 -6.63
CA PRO A 188 -3.03 -11.30 -7.95
C PRO A 188 -1.91 -10.25 -7.89
N TYR A 189 -0.82 -10.60 -7.20
CA TYR A 189 0.26 -9.69 -6.84
C TYR A 189 0.92 -9.10 -8.08
N LEU A 190 0.99 -7.77 -8.16
CA LEU A 190 1.54 -6.99 -9.28
C LEU A 190 0.80 -7.18 -10.62
N VAL A 191 -0.42 -7.72 -10.63
CA VAL A 191 -1.28 -7.68 -11.82
C VAL A 191 -1.96 -6.32 -11.86
N MET A 192 -1.40 -5.41 -12.67
CA MET A 192 -1.64 -3.97 -12.56
C MET A 192 -3.06 -3.57 -12.91
N GLU A 193 -3.61 -4.08 -14.01
CA GLU A 193 -4.94 -3.69 -14.51
C GLU A 193 -6.04 -3.97 -13.48
N ILE A 194 -6.13 -5.22 -13.00
CA ILE A 194 -7.16 -5.59 -12.02
C ILE A 194 -6.96 -4.87 -10.69
N THR A 195 -5.71 -4.70 -10.25
CA THR A 195 -5.43 -4.00 -8.99
C THR A 195 -5.79 -2.52 -9.08
N ALA A 196 -5.44 -1.84 -10.17
CA ALA A 196 -5.82 -0.44 -10.41
C ALA A 196 -7.34 -0.28 -10.49
N ARG A 197 -8.03 -1.22 -11.16
CA ARG A 197 -9.49 -1.26 -11.22
C ARG A 197 -10.10 -1.38 -9.82
N ASN A 198 -9.62 -2.30 -8.99
CA ASN A 198 -10.14 -2.50 -7.64
C ASN A 198 -9.94 -1.23 -6.76
N VAL A 199 -8.81 -0.53 -6.93
CA VAL A 199 -8.53 0.75 -6.24
C VAL A 199 -9.54 1.83 -6.66
N LEU A 200 -9.78 1.98 -7.95
CA LEU A 200 -10.73 2.96 -8.49
C LEU A 200 -12.18 2.63 -8.11
N ASP A 201 -12.55 1.36 -8.10
CA ASP A 201 -13.89 0.95 -7.69
C ASP A 201 -14.17 1.33 -6.23
N MET A 202 -13.16 1.27 -5.34
CA MET A 202 -13.29 1.78 -3.97
C MET A 202 -13.49 3.30 -3.94
N TYR A 203 -12.72 4.05 -4.74
CA TYR A 203 -12.88 5.50 -4.85
C TYR A 203 -14.30 5.87 -5.27
N TYR A 204 -14.82 5.25 -6.33
CA TYR A 204 -16.16 5.48 -6.83
C TYR A 204 -17.27 5.04 -5.86
N ALA A 205 -17.01 4.09 -5.00
CA ALA A 205 -17.93 3.69 -3.95
C ALA A 205 -17.93 4.66 -2.76
N VAL A 206 -16.73 5.10 -2.34
CA VAL A 206 -16.52 5.90 -1.13
C VAL A 206 -16.90 7.37 -1.34
N VAL A 207 -16.52 7.98 -2.45
CA VAL A 207 -16.73 9.42 -2.64
C VAL A 207 -18.21 9.81 -2.55
N PRO A 208 -19.15 9.19 -3.30
CA PRO A 208 -20.58 9.51 -3.17
C PRO A 208 -21.15 9.20 -1.79
N PHE A 209 -20.60 8.20 -1.10
CA PHE A 209 -20.96 7.89 0.28
C PHE A 209 -20.58 9.03 1.24
N LEU A 210 -19.37 9.55 1.13
CA LEU A 210 -18.87 10.65 1.97
C LEU A 210 -19.61 11.96 1.65
N GLU A 211 -19.84 12.28 0.37
CA GLU A 211 -20.59 13.46 -0.05
C GLU A 211 -22.02 13.46 0.52
N LYS A 212 -22.69 12.32 0.42
CA LYS A 212 -24.03 12.15 1.01
C LYS A 212 -24.03 12.27 2.52
N ALA A 213 -22.89 11.99 3.15
CA ALA A 213 -22.67 12.17 4.58
C ALA A 213 -22.36 13.62 4.98
N GLY A 214 -22.19 14.53 4.02
CA GLY A 214 -21.75 15.90 4.27
C GLY A 214 -20.24 16.00 4.54
N CYS A 215 -19.47 15.00 4.12
CA CYS A 215 -18.01 14.91 4.28
C CYS A 215 -17.29 15.19 2.94
N SER A 216 -17.75 16.17 2.18
CA SER A 216 -17.08 16.61 0.96
C SER A 216 -15.77 17.32 1.26
N PRO A 217 -14.73 17.17 0.42
CA PRO A 217 -13.47 17.90 0.59
C PRO A 217 -13.63 19.36 0.12
N GLU A 218 -12.72 20.23 0.58
CA GLU A 218 -12.65 21.63 0.15
C GLU A 218 -12.25 21.77 -1.33
N HIS A 219 -11.50 20.79 -1.86
CA HIS A 219 -11.03 20.76 -3.26
C HIS A 219 -11.45 19.47 -3.93
N ASP A 220 -11.75 19.53 -5.22
CA ASP A 220 -12.27 18.42 -6.05
C ASP A 220 -11.15 17.59 -6.71
N ASP A 221 -9.90 18.02 -6.62
CA ASP A 221 -8.72 17.25 -7.07
C ASP A 221 -8.17 16.38 -5.94
N ILE A 222 -7.54 15.28 -6.32
CA ILE A 222 -7.05 14.26 -5.38
C ILE A 222 -5.56 14.02 -5.49
N TYR A 223 -4.98 13.46 -4.44
CA TYR A 223 -3.66 12.85 -4.48
C TYR A 223 -3.76 11.33 -4.68
N LEU A 224 -2.82 10.79 -5.46
CA LEU A 224 -2.57 9.35 -5.51
C LEU A 224 -1.26 9.06 -4.79
N MET A 225 -1.19 7.98 -4.02
CA MET A 225 0.00 7.67 -3.23
C MET A 225 0.21 6.17 -3.09
N GLY A 226 1.49 5.73 -3.15
CA GLY A 226 1.85 4.35 -2.81
C GLY A 226 3.36 4.11 -2.80
N TYR A 227 3.77 3.10 -2.05
CA TYR A 227 5.17 2.67 -1.93
C TYR A 227 5.31 1.19 -2.29
N SER A 228 6.45 0.77 -2.82
CA SER A 228 6.74 -0.62 -3.19
C SER A 228 5.71 -1.16 -4.20
N GLN A 229 5.02 -2.28 -3.92
CA GLN A 229 3.86 -2.72 -4.71
C GLN A 229 2.91 -1.55 -4.96
N GLY A 230 2.60 -0.78 -3.91
CA GLY A 230 1.73 0.39 -4.00
C GLY A 230 2.29 1.48 -4.90
N GLY A 231 3.60 1.65 -4.99
CA GLY A 231 4.24 2.60 -5.91
C GLY A 231 3.97 2.26 -7.37
N ALA A 232 4.10 0.99 -7.75
CA ALA A 232 3.76 0.53 -9.10
C ALA A 232 2.25 0.59 -9.35
N THR A 233 1.44 0.15 -8.38
CA THR A 233 -0.03 0.21 -8.45
C THR A 233 -0.53 1.64 -8.59
N THR A 234 0.04 2.61 -7.87
CA THR A 234 -0.32 4.03 -7.98
C THR A 234 -0.10 4.58 -9.39
N MET A 235 1.01 4.20 -10.04
CA MET A 235 1.26 4.56 -11.45
C MET A 235 0.27 3.88 -12.39
N ALA A 236 -0.16 2.64 -12.09
CA ALA A 236 -1.21 1.97 -12.86
C ALA A 236 -2.58 2.64 -12.66
N VAL A 237 -2.91 3.07 -11.45
CA VAL A 237 -4.13 3.85 -11.17
C VAL A 237 -4.13 5.18 -11.94
N GLN A 238 -3.00 5.89 -11.96
CA GLN A 238 -2.85 7.10 -12.78
C GLN A 238 -3.05 6.80 -14.28
N HIS A 239 -2.46 5.70 -14.77
CA HIS A 239 -2.66 5.27 -16.15
C HIS A 239 -4.13 5.04 -16.47
N GLU A 240 -4.85 4.29 -15.63
CA GLU A 240 -6.28 3.99 -15.82
C GLU A 240 -7.15 5.27 -15.85
N ILE A 241 -6.86 6.22 -14.97
CA ILE A 241 -7.56 7.51 -14.96
C ILE A 241 -7.31 8.29 -16.25
N GLU A 242 -6.05 8.39 -16.67
CA GLU A 242 -5.64 9.23 -17.81
C GLU A 242 -5.89 8.59 -19.17
N HIS A 243 -5.82 7.24 -19.25
CA HIS A 243 -6.01 6.49 -20.51
C HIS A 243 -7.49 6.37 -20.87
N HIS A 244 -8.35 6.25 -19.86
CA HIS A 244 -9.79 6.13 -20.03
C HIS A 244 -10.54 7.44 -19.78
N ASP A 245 -9.84 8.59 -19.73
CA ASP A 245 -10.40 9.92 -19.53
C ASP A 245 -11.43 9.97 -18.39
N GLN A 246 -11.07 9.31 -17.25
CA GLN A 246 -11.97 9.26 -16.11
C GLN A 246 -12.15 10.65 -15.48
N PRO A 247 -13.33 10.99 -14.93
CA PRO A 247 -13.63 12.33 -14.41
C PRO A 247 -12.98 12.57 -13.03
N ILE A 248 -11.71 12.21 -12.89
CA ILE A 248 -10.91 12.37 -11.66
C ILE A 248 -9.79 13.36 -11.95
N LYS A 249 -9.76 14.46 -11.22
CA LYS A 249 -8.68 15.44 -11.30
C LYS A 249 -7.57 15.02 -10.34
N ILE A 250 -6.38 14.77 -10.88
CA ILE A 250 -5.22 14.43 -10.08
C ILE A 250 -4.40 15.70 -9.80
N ARG A 251 -4.25 16.05 -8.52
CA ARG A 251 -3.38 17.15 -8.09
C ARG A 251 -1.90 16.79 -8.23
N ARG A 252 -1.54 15.63 -7.70
CA ARG A 252 -0.19 15.05 -7.77
C ARG A 252 -0.23 13.55 -7.46
N VAL A 253 0.72 12.84 -8.04
CA VAL A 253 0.98 11.42 -7.76
C VAL A 253 2.26 11.30 -6.95
N PHE A 254 2.24 10.54 -5.87
CA PHE A 254 3.40 10.18 -5.07
C PHE A 254 3.68 8.68 -5.24
N ALA A 255 4.73 8.34 -5.99
CA ALA A 255 5.12 6.96 -6.28
C ALA A 255 6.52 6.69 -5.70
N GLY A 256 6.62 5.78 -4.74
CA GLY A 256 7.88 5.48 -4.06
C GLY A 256 8.29 4.02 -4.21
N GLY A 257 9.59 3.75 -4.43
CA GLY A 257 10.21 2.42 -4.34
C GLY A 257 9.53 1.32 -5.16
N GLY A 258 8.85 1.66 -6.25
CA GLY A 258 8.00 0.73 -6.99
C GLY A 258 8.74 -0.15 -7.98
N PRO A 259 8.35 -1.44 -8.13
CA PRO A 259 8.82 -2.32 -9.19
C PRO A 259 8.14 -1.98 -10.52
N TYR A 260 8.48 -0.83 -11.12
CA TYR A 260 7.87 -0.33 -12.35
C TYR A 260 8.16 -1.21 -13.57
N ASP A 261 9.28 -1.93 -13.55
CA ASP A 261 9.65 -3.03 -14.45
C ASP A 261 9.69 -4.33 -13.63
N ILE A 262 8.56 -5.02 -13.61
CA ILE A 262 8.36 -6.21 -12.76
C ILE A 262 9.29 -7.33 -13.19
N LYS A 263 9.39 -7.57 -14.52
CA LYS A 263 10.30 -8.59 -15.05
C LYS A 263 11.74 -8.32 -14.64
N TYR A 264 12.19 -7.08 -14.77
CA TYR A 264 13.55 -6.71 -14.36
C TYR A 264 13.77 -6.95 -12.86
N THR A 265 12.81 -6.57 -12.02
CA THR A 265 12.90 -6.76 -10.56
C THR A 265 13.04 -8.24 -10.20
N TYR A 266 12.22 -9.11 -10.80
CA TYR A 266 12.30 -10.55 -10.57
C TYR A 266 13.59 -11.15 -11.14
N ASP A 267 13.97 -10.73 -12.34
CA ASP A 267 15.18 -11.21 -13.03
C ASP A 267 16.46 -10.90 -12.23
N GLN A 268 16.47 -9.80 -11.47
CA GLN A 268 17.60 -9.48 -10.59
C GLN A 268 17.75 -10.47 -9.45
N PHE A 269 16.67 -11.02 -8.89
CA PHE A 269 16.76 -12.07 -7.89
C PHE A 269 17.41 -13.33 -8.45
N VAL A 270 17.06 -13.70 -9.70
CA VAL A 270 17.64 -14.85 -10.40
C VAL A 270 19.10 -14.59 -10.79
N GLU A 271 19.40 -13.43 -11.37
CA GLU A 271 20.73 -13.08 -11.87
C GLU A 271 21.77 -12.98 -10.75
N THR A 272 21.40 -12.31 -9.65
CA THR A 272 22.30 -12.13 -8.51
C THR A 272 22.32 -13.35 -7.58
N ASN A 273 21.45 -14.30 -7.81
CA ASN A 273 21.18 -15.43 -6.91
C ASN A 273 20.90 -14.99 -5.47
N TRP A 274 20.26 -13.84 -5.30
CA TRP A 274 20.00 -13.22 -4.01
C TRP A 274 18.67 -12.48 -3.96
N ALA A 275 17.84 -12.79 -2.98
CA ALA A 275 16.61 -12.09 -2.65
C ALA A 275 16.69 -11.64 -1.17
N SER A 276 16.97 -10.37 -0.93
CA SER A 276 17.04 -9.82 0.45
C SER A 276 15.71 -10.00 1.20
N TYR A 277 14.62 -10.09 0.43
CA TYR A 277 13.24 -10.31 0.88
C TYR A 277 12.66 -11.57 0.22
N PRO A 278 13.07 -12.78 0.66
CA PRO A 278 12.87 -14.02 -0.09
C PRO A 278 11.42 -14.39 -0.34
N CYS A 279 10.47 -13.97 0.52
CA CYS A 279 9.05 -14.22 0.28
C CYS A 279 8.51 -13.51 -0.98
N ALA A 280 9.20 -12.48 -1.48
CA ALA A 280 8.81 -11.80 -2.70
C ALA A 280 8.84 -12.74 -3.92
N VAL A 281 9.77 -13.70 -3.95
CA VAL A 281 9.93 -14.64 -5.08
C VAL A 281 8.67 -15.50 -5.29
N PRO A 282 8.22 -16.31 -4.31
CA PRO A 282 7.01 -17.12 -4.47
C PRO A 282 5.73 -16.27 -4.59
N ILE A 283 5.64 -15.13 -3.88
CA ILE A 283 4.47 -14.25 -3.96
C ILE A 283 4.34 -13.66 -5.38
N MET A 284 5.43 -13.17 -5.98
CA MET A 284 5.41 -12.65 -7.35
C MET A 284 5.07 -13.75 -8.36
N MET A 285 5.69 -14.92 -8.24
CA MET A 285 5.40 -16.05 -9.15
C MET A 285 3.93 -16.45 -9.07
N GLN A 286 3.41 -16.71 -7.87
CA GLN A 286 2.01 -17.10 -7.69
C GLN A 286 1.04 -16.02 -8.16
N GLY A 287 1.29 -14.76 -7.82
CA GLY A 287 0.46 -13.64 -8.23
C GLY A 287 0.38 -13.51 -9.75
N MET A 288 1.50 -13.67 -10.45
CA MET A 288 1.54 -13.65 -11.91
C MET A 288 0.82 -14.86 -12.53
N VAL A 289 1.06 -16.06 -12.01
CA VAL A 289 0.44 -17.29 -12.54
C VAL A 289 -1.07 -17.22 -12.38
N VAL A 290 -1.56 -16.92 -11.19
CA VAL A 290 -3.00 -16.86 -10.90
C VAL A 290 -3.65 -15.66 -11.58
N GLY A 291 -3.09 -14.48 -11.42
CA GLY A 291 -3.69 -13.25 -11.91
C GLY A 291 -3.75 -13.13 -13.43
N ASN A 292 -2.81 -13.76 -14.15
CA ASN A 292 -2.82 -13.83 -15.61
C ASN A 292 -3.36 -15.16 -16.14
N LYS A 293 -3.87 -16.05 -15.28
CA LYS A 293 -4.44 -17.37 -15.66
C LYS A 293 -3.46 -18.22 -16.47
N LEU A 294 -2.20 -18.20 -16.09
CA LEU A 294 -1.17 -18.97 -16.78
C LEU A 294 -1.34 -20.46 -16.46
N ASN A 295 -1.24 -21.29 -17.48
CA ASN A 295 -1.26 -22.74 -17.30
C ASN A 295 0.18 -23.24 -17.01
N LEU A 296 0.72 -22.86 -15.85
CA LEU A 296 2.05 -23.22 -15.39
C LEU A 296 1.96 -24.02 -14.09
N ASP A 297 2.70 -25.12 -14.04
CA ASP A 297 2.90 -25.88 -12.80
C ASP A 297 4.04 -25.25 -12.00
N MET A 298 3.68 -24.53 -10.95
CA MET A 298 4.66 -23.84 -10.10
C MET A 298 5.62 -24.82 -9.39
N SER A 299 5.23 -26.08 -9.18
CA SER A 299 6.12 -27.10 -8.57
C SER A 299 7.35 -27.40 -9.43
N THR A 300 7.28 -27.13 -10.74
CA THR A 300 8.44 -27.29 -11.64
C THR A 300 9.45 -26.16 -11.50
N MET A 301 9.04 -24.99 -10.96
CA MET A 301 9.87 -23.79 -10.84
C MET A 301 10.26 -23.48 -9.39
N MET A 302 9.42 -23.78 -8.41
CA MET A 302 9.70 -23.57 -7.00
C MET A 302 10.38 -24.77 -6.38
N ALA A 303 11.33 -24.56 -5.46
CA ALA A 303 11.87 -25.62 -4.63
C ALA A 303 10.77 -26.26 -3.78
N SER A 304 10.85 -27.59 -3.54
CA SER A 304 9.78 -28.35 -2.88
C SER A 304 9.38 -27.77 -1.52
N ASN A 305 10.37 -27.37 -0.71
CA ASN A 305 10.14 -26.75 0.60
C ASN A 305 9.35 -25.43 0.52
N ILE A 306 9.43 -24.70 -0.60
CA ILE A 306 8.68 -23.46 -0.81
C ILE A 306 7.27 -23.81 -1.35
N TYR A 307 7.20 -24.67 -2.36
CA TYR A 307 5.94 -25.01 -2.99
C TYR A 307 4.98 -25.73 -2.05
N GLU A 308 5.46 -26.73 -1.29
CA GLU A 308 4.65 -27.51 -0.35
C GLU A 308 4.11 -26.67 0.83
N ASN A 309 4.79 -25.57 1.19
CA ASN A 309 4.37 -24.67 2.25
C ASN A 309 3.67 -23.40 1.75
N LEU A 310 3.46 -23.25 0.45
CA LEU A 310 2.89 -22.03 -0.14
C LEU A 310 1.51 -21.70 0.42
N ASP A 311 0.65 -22.74 0.57
CA ASP A 311 -0.69 -22.57 1.12
C ASP A 311 -0.66 -22.18 2.61
N GLU A 312 0.22 -22.80 3.40
CA GLU A 312 0.34 -22.47 4.81
C GLU A 312 0.99 -21.11 5.03
N TRP A 313 2.11 -20.83 4.35
CA TRP A 313 2.88 -19.61 4.62
C TRP A 313 2.29 -18.37 3.97
N VAL A 314 1.79 -18.48 2.74
CA VAL A 314 1.32 -17.33 1.95
C VAL A 314 -0.19 -17.26 1.87
N ASN A 315 -0.87 -18.38 1.49
CA ASN A 315 -2.30 -18.36 1.19
C ASN A 315 -3.18 -18.39 2.43
N SER A 316 -2.68 -18.88 3.57
CA SER A 316 -3.40 -18.83 4.85
C SER A 316 -3.66 -17.40 5.33
N LYS A 317 -2.86 -16.43 4.85
CA LYS A 317 -2.88 -15.02 5.31
C LYS A 317 -2.65 -14.85 6.81
N PHE A 318 -2.00 -15.83 7.43
CA PHE A 318 -1.70 -15.81 8.86
C PHE A 318 -0.38 -15.11 9.18
N TYR A 319 0.66 -15.36 8.37
CA TYR A 319 2.01 -14.86 8.59
C TYR A 319 2.25 -13.53 7.88
N THR A 320 2.94 -12.62 8.57
CA THR A 320 3.48 -11.41 7.94
C THR A 320 4.62 -11.76 6.99
N THR A 321 4.96 -10.86 6.09
CA THR A 321 6.10 -11.03 5.18
C THR A 321 7.41 -11.32 5.92
N ASN A 322 7.65 -10.67 7.07
CA ASN A 322 8.83 -10.91 7.91
C ASN A 322 8.83 -12.33 8.51
N GLN A 323 7.66 -12.82 8.93
CA GLN A 323 7.52 -14.18 9.44
C GLN A 323 7.74 -15.22 8.33
N ILE A 324 7.20 -14.98 7.12
CA ILE A 324 7.45 -15.85 5.97
C ILE A 324 8.93 -15.87 5.61
N ASN A 325 9.61 -14.72 5.61
CA ASN A 325 11.07 -14.66 5.39
C ASN A 325 11.84 -15.48 6.42
N ALA A 326 11.43 -15.46 7.69
CA ALA A 326 12.03 -16.25 8.74
C ALA A 326 11.78 -17.76 8.56
N LEU A 327 10.58 -18.15 8.11
CA LEU A 327 10.22 -19.55 7.80
C LEU A 327 11.02 -20.07 6.60
N ILE A 328 11.20 -19.27 5.56
CA ILE A 328 12.05 -19.59 4.41
C ILE A 328 13.51 -19.80 4.84
N GLY A 329 14.04 -18.96 5.71
CA GLY A 329 15.35 -19.14 6.37
C GLY A 329 16.58 -18.95 5.48
N THR A 330 16.42 -18.61 4.20
CA THR A 330 17.51 -18.33 3.25
C THR A 330 17.18 -17.11 2.38
N LYS A 331 18.23 -16.46 1.88
CA LYS A 331 18.13 -15.36 0.90
C LYS A 331 18.71 -15.76 -0.46
N VAL A 332 19.20 -16.99 -0.58
CA VAL A 332 19.79 -17.52 -1.81
C VAL A 332 18.68 -17.97 -2.74
N THR A 333 18.54 -17.36 -3.91
CA THR A 333 17.42 -17.61 -4.82
C THR A 333 17.39 -19.05 -5.33
N SER A 334 18.54 -19.69 -5.53
CA SER A 334 18.62 -21.10 -5.92
C SER A 334 18.16 -22.08 -4.84
N ASP A 335 17.96 -21.63 -3.59
CA ASP A 335 17.31 -22.44 -2.55
C ASP A 335 15.77 -22.29 -2.59
N LEU A 336 15.27 -21.27 -3.30
CA LEU A 336 13.83 -20.98 -3.46
C LEU A 336 13.28 -21.56 -4.74
N LEU A 337 14.13 -21.70 -5.77
CA LEU A 337 13.75 -22.10 -7.12
C LEU A 337 14.47 -23.40 -7.50
N THR A 338 13.80 -24.20 -8.35
CA THR A 338 14.41 -25.36 -9.00
C THR A 338 15.41 -24.91 -10.08
N PRO A 339 16.23 -25.82 -10.65
CA PRO A 339 17.01 -25.50 -11.84
C PRO A 339 16.18 -24.94 -13.01
N THR A 340 14.96 -25.45 -13.21
CA THR A 340 14.01 -24.91 -14.21
C THR A 340 13.60 -23.47 -13.87
N GLY A 341 13.30 -23.18 -12.62
CA GLY A 341 12.93 -21.84 -12.15
C GLY A 341 14.09 -20.83 -12.23
N MET A 342 15.33 -21.30 -12.14
CA MET A 342 16.55 -20.50 -12.33
C MET A 342 16.94 -20.33 -13.80
N ASP A 343 16.45 -21.19 -14.69
CA ASP A 343 16.75 -21.13 -16.12
C ASP A 343 15.87 -20.10 -16.82
N ARG A 344 16.44 -18.94 -17.09
CA ARG A 344 15.78 -17.82 -17.80
C ARG A 344 15.27 -18.18 -19.20
N THR A 345 15.72 -19.30 -19.76
CA THR A 345 15.38 -19.77 -21.12
C THR A 345 14.37 -20.91 -21.10
N SER A 346 14.04 -21.45 -19.92
CA SER A 346 13.00 -22.47 -19.79
C SER A 346 11.66 -21.93 -20.29
N LYS A 347 10.81 -22.81 -20.78
CA LYS A 347 9.47 -22.43 -21.28
C LYS A 347 8.66 -21.76 -20.18
N GLU A 348 8.67 -22.35 -19.00
CA GLU A 348 7.91 -21.91 -17.84
C GLU A 348 8.32 -20.49 -17.40
N VAL A 349 9.62 -20.23 -17.27
CA VAL A 349 10.13 -18.91 -16.89
C VAL A 349 9.88 -17.89 -18.03
N SER A 350 9.97 -18.31 -19.28
CA SER A 350 9.68 -17.43 -20.43
C SER A 350 8.22 -16.97 -20.45
N GLU A 351 7.24 -17.87 -20.15
CA GLU A 351 5.83 -17.52 -20.04
C GLU A 351 5.58 -16.60 -18.81
N LEU A 352 6.22 -16.89 -17.68
CA LEU A 352 6.15 -16.05 -16.48
C LEU A 352 6.72 -14.64 -16.76
N TYR A 353 7.86 -14.54 -17.42
CA TYR A 353 8.50 -13.28 -17.79
C TYR A 353 7.66 -12.47 -18.77
N LYS A 354 6.96 -13.14 -19.70
CA LYS A 354 6.01 -12.46 -20.58
C LYS A 354 4.90 -11.79 -19.78
N ALA A 355 4.26 -12.50 -18.83
CA ALA A 355 3.25 -11.92 -17.98
C ALA A 355 3.77 -10.77 -17.11
N MET A 356 4.98 -10.90 -16.53
CA MET A 356 5.62 -9.82 -15.79
C MET A 356 5.90 -8.59 -16.68
N THR A 357 6.30 -8.81 -17.94
CA THR A 357 6.52 -7.72 -18.89
C THR A 357 5.22 -7.00 -19.23
N GLU A 358 4.15 -7.74 -19.51
CA GLU A 358 2.82 -7.19 -19.82
C GLU A 358 2.24 -6.40 -18.67
N ASN A 359 2.54 -6.76 -17.42
CA ASN A 359 2.14 -6.04 -16.21
C ASN A 359 3.12 -4.92 -15.80
N SER A 360 4.28 -4.80 -16.43
CA SER A 360 5.23 -3.72 -16.15
C SER A 360 4.72 -2.40 -16.69
N ILE A 361 4.45 -1.42 -15.84
CA ILE A 361 3.89 -0.11 -16.26
C ILE A 361 4.80 0.63 -17.26
N LEU A 362 6.08 0.31 -17.28
CA LEU A 362 7.03 0.90 -18.25
C LEU A 362 6.87 0.38 -19.68
N THR A 363 6.13 -0.72 -19.88
CA THR A 363 5.84 -1.25 -21.23
C THR A 363 4.60 -0.61 -21.85
N TYR A 364 3.79 0.07 -21.05
CA TYR A 364 2.56 0.71 -21.52
C TYR A 364 2.87 1.88 -22.46
N SER A 365 2.06 2.02 -23.52
CA SER A 365 2.15 3.13 -24.48
C SER A 365 1.52 4.39 -23.90
N TRP A 366 2.11 4.89 -22.80
CA TRP A 366 1.58 5.99 -22.02
C TRP A 366 2.71 6.84 -21.43
N THR A 367 2.42 8.11 -21.20
CA THR A 367 3.28 9.07 -20.49
C THR A 367 2.42 9.81 -19.46
N PRO A 368 2.81 9.88 -18.19
CA PRO A 368 2.07 10.59 -17.16
C PRO A 368 1.77 12.04 -17.55
N LYS A 369 0.50 12.45 -17.42
CA LYS A 369 0.03 13.82 -17.68
C LYS A 369 0.02 14.65 -16.40
N ALA A 370 -0.55 14.11 -15.32
CA ALA A 370 -0.54 14.78 -14.01
C ALA A 370 0.87 14.80 -13.41
N PRO A 371 1.18 15.80 -12.55
CA PRO A 371 2.48 15.89 -11.88
C PRO A 371 2.77 14.65 -11.03
N VAL A 372 3.98 14.09 -11.15
CA VAL A 372 4.44 12.95 -10.38
C VAL A 372 5.62 13.36 -9.50
N PHE A 373 5.60 12.93 -8.26
CA PHE A 373 6.78 12.88 -7.39
C PHE A 373 7.22 11.43 -7.27
N MET A 374 8.40 11.11 -7.79
CA MET A 374 8.95 9.76 -7.79
C MET A 374 10.13 9.68 -6.83
N PHE A 375 9.98 8.83 -5.82
CA PHE A 375 10.97 8.60 -4.78
C PHE A 375 11.58 7.21 -4.92
N HIS A 376 12.91 7.09 -4.74
CA HIS A 376 13.57 5.79 -4.63
C HIS A 376 14.88 5.90 -3.85
N SER A 377 15.12 4.95 -2.94
CA SER A 377 16.42 4.85 -2.28
C SER A 377 17.43 4.19 -3.21
N MET A 378 18.63 4.76 -3.28
CA MET A 378 19.75 4.14 -4.01
C MET A 378 20.30 2.90 -3.27
N ASP A 379 19.95 2.74 -1.98
CA ASP A 379 20.33 1.61 -1.13
C ASP A 379 19.19 0.57 -1.01
N ASP A 380 18.16 0.66 -1.86
CA ASP A 380 17.03 -0.26 -1.85
C ASP A 380 17.49 -1.68 -2.16
N ASP A 381 17.32 -2.57 -1.19
CA ASP A 381 17.79 -3.96 -1.24
C ASP A 381 16.70 -4.96 -1.69
N VAL A 382 15.49 -4.49 -1.99
CA VAL A 382 14.34 -5.31 -2.44
C VAL A 382 13.94 -4.97 -3.87
N VAL A 383 13.69 -3.68 -4.13
CA VAL A 383 13.36 -3.19 -5.48
C VAL A 383 14.57 -2.44 -6.02
N PRO A 384 15.27 -2.99 -7.02
CA PRO A 384 16.47 -2.36 -7.56
C PRO A 384 16.24 -0.92 -8.01
N PHE A 385 17.13 0.00 -7.62
CA PHE A 385 17.07 1.42 -7.97
C PHE A 385 16.94 1.67 -9.48
N GLU A 386 17.41 0.76 -10.28
CA GLU A 386 17.28 0.79 -11.74
C GLU A 386 15.82 0.87 -12.21
N ASN A 387 14.85 0.42 -11.42
CA ASN A 387 13.42 0.63 -11.72
C ASN A 387 13.10 2.13 -11.88
N ALA A 388 13.58 2.95 -10.94
CA ALA A 388 13.39 4.40 -11.01
C ALA A 388 14.19 5.04 -12.17
N MET A 389 15.39 4.54 -12.47
CA MET A 389 16.18 5.01 -13.60
C MET A 389 15.56 4.65 -14.95
N ARG A 390 14.95 3.45 -15.07
CA ARG A 390 14.18 3.04 -16.24
C ARG A 390 12.94 3.90 -16.41
N ALA A 391 12.20 4.18 -15.34
CA ALA A 391 11.06 5.09 -15.33
C ALA A 391 11.47 6.51 -15.77
N LYS A 392 12.59 7.03 -15.25
CA LYS A 392 13.14 8.32 -15.65
C LYS A 392 13.49 8.38 -17.13
N SER A 393 14.05 7.32 -17.67
CA SER A 393 14.38 7.22 -19.09
C SER A 393 13.13 7.15 -19.97
N LYS A 394 12.13 6.33 -19.56
CA LYS A 394 10.87 6.15 -20.29
C LYS A 394 10.06 7.44 -20.35
N TRP A 395 9.93 8.15 -19.23
CA TRP A 395 9.07 9.32 -19.06
C TRP A 395 9.85 10.64 -19.02
N LYS A 396 10.94 10.73 -19.76
CA LYS A 396 11.84 11.91 -19.76
C LYS A 396 11.16 13.25 -20.09
N ASN A 397 10.00 13.21 -20.76
CA ASN A 397 9.23 14.40 -21.15
C ASN A 397 8.01 14.64 -20.25
N ALA A 398 7.78 13.81 -19.23
CA ALA A 398 6.69 13.99 -18.28
C ALA A 398 7.05 14.99 -17.17
N ASN A 399 6.03 15.56 -16.53
CA ASN A 399 6.21 16.41 -15.36
C ASN A 399 6.48 15.56 -14.11
N ILE A 400 7.71 15.08 -13.96
CA ILE A 400 8.13 14.22 -12.86
C ILE A 400 9.26 14.88 -12.07
N GLN A 401 9.02 15.11 -10.79
CA GLN A 401 10.04 15.46 -9.82
C GLN A 401 10.63 14.19 -9.22
N TYR A 402 11.94 14.02 -9.31
CA TYR A 402 12.66 12.86 -8.79
C TYR A 402 13.34 13.17 -7.47
N SER A 403 13.20 12.25 -6.51
CA SER A 403 13.94 12.26 -5.24
C SER A 403 14.70 10.94 -5.11
N PHE A 404 15.96 10.97 -5.48
CA PHE A 404 16.87 9.83 -5.45
C PHE A 404 18.02 10.12 -4.50
N GLY A 405 18.34 9.20 -3.62
CA GLY A 405 19.41 9.38 -2.64
C GLY A 405 19.62 8.13 -1.79
N HIS A 406 20.61 8.20 -0.91
CA HIS A 406 20.91 7.16 0.07
C HIS A 406 19.95 7.27 1.27
N TYR A 407 18.75 6.72 1.10
CA TYR A 407 17.67 6.80 2.07
C TYR A 407 17.57 5.55 2.96
N GLY A 408 18.53 4.63 2.84
CA GLY A 408 18.57 3.33 3.51
C GLY A 408 17.87 2.23 2.70
N ASN A 409 17.74 1.05 3.30
CA ASN A 409 17.11 -0.10 2.67
C ASN A 409 15.63 0.14 2.34
N HIS A 410 14.98 -0.82 1.70
CA HIS A 410 13.61 -0.71 1.24
C HIS A 410 12.60 -0.29 2.31
N GLN A 411 12.67 -0.89 3.51
CA GLN A 411 11.76 -0.58 4.61
C GLN A 411 11.96 0.84 5.14
N LEU A 412 13.21 1.26 5.32
CA LEU A 412 13.52 2.61 5.74
C LEU A 412 13.14 3.65 4.66
N GLY A 413 13.32 3.27 3.41
CA GLY A 413 12.85 4.06 2.25
C GLY A 413 11.36 4.34 2.33
N CYS A 414 10.53 3.38 2.77
CA CYS A 414 9.08 3.57 2.97
C CYS A 414 8.78 4.68 3.99
N VAL A 415 9.40 4.61 5.16
CA VAL A 415 9.21 5.61 6.22
C VAL A 415 9.61 7.01 5.74
N ARG A 416 10.77 7.11 5.05
CA ARG A 416 11.26 8.37 4.49
C ARG A 416 10.38 8.89 3.36
N PHE A 417 9.82 8.02 2.56
CA PHE A 417 8.86 8.38 1.52
C PHE A 417 7.63 9.05 2.13
N ILE A 418 7.00 8.44 3.14
CA ILE A 418 5.81 8.99 3.80
C ILE A 418 6.12 10.34 4.45
N TYR A 419 7.28 10.48 5.10
CA TYR A 419 7.75 11.75 5.64
C TYR A 419 7.92 12.83 4.56
N THR A 420 8.51 12.44 3.43
CA THR A 420 8.68 13.36 2.29
C THR A 420 7.34 13.80 1.72
N VAL A 421 6.39 12.86 1.57
CA VAL A 421 5.02 13.18 1.15
C VAL A 421 4.36 14.14 2.13
N GLN A 422 4.47 13.90 3.44
CA GLN A 422 3.97 14.83 4.47
C GLN A 422 4.52 16.24 4.27
N THR A 423 5.81 16.36 3.97
CA THR A 423 6.47 17.65 3.75
C THR A 423 5.96 18.35 2.49
N LEU A 424 5.80 17.59 1.39
CA LEU A 424 5.29 18.12 0.13
C LEU A 424 3.83 18.57 0.25
N LEU A 425 2.99 17.81 0.95
CA LEU A 425 1.61 18.19 1.22
C LEU A 425 1.52 19.53 1.99
N LYS A 426 2.39 19.73 3.00
CA LYS A 426 2.48 20.99 3.73
C LYS A 426 2.95 22.16 2.85
N ASN A 427 3.81 21.89 1.86
CA ASN A 427 4.27 22.92 0.93
C ASN A 427 3.19 23.28 -0.09
N ASP A 428 2.48 22.29 -0.65
CA ASP A 428 1.33 22.53 -1.54
C ASP A 428 0.27 23.43 -0.88
N GLU A 429 0.00 23.24 0.42
CA GLU A 429 -0.92 24.08 1.19
C GLU A 429 -0.41 25.52 1.35
N LYS A 430 0.89 25.72 1.57
CA LYS A 430 1.47 27.07 1.69
C LYS A 430 1.38 27.81 0.36
N GLU A 431 1.63 27.12 -0.74
CA GLU A 431 1.50 27.68 -2.08
C GLU A 431 0.06 28.16 -2.36
N GLU A 432 -0.92 27.33 -2.02
CA GLU A 432 -2.34 27.64 -2.23
C GLU A 432 -2.82 28.82 -1.36
N ASN A 433 -2.28 28.93 -0.14
CA ASN A 433 -2.62 30.03 0.77
C ASN A 433 -1.84 31.33 0.51
N GLY A 434 -1.04 31.40 -0.55
CA GLY A 434 -0.25 32.59 -0.90
C GLY A 434 0.86 32.96 0.09
N ASN A 435 1.22 32.09 1.00
CA ASN A 435 2.27 32.29 1.99
C ASN A 435 3.64 31.87 1.43
N PHE A 436 4.11 32.56 0.38
CA PHE A 436 5.51 32.49 -0.02
C PHE A 436 6.36 33.41 0.88
N ASN A 437 7.10 32.83 1.79
CA ASN A 437 8.30 33.49 2.28
C ASN A 437 9.45 33.17 1.31
N PHE A 438 9.83 34.18 0.51
CA PHE A 438 11.06 34.17 -0.28
C PHE A 438 12.27 34.26 0.65
#